data_60b5db5e437e91c8f3bed11c6a19eb50
#
_entry.id   60b5db5e437e91c8f3bed11c6a19eb50
#
_cell.length_a   1.000
_cell.length_b   1.000
_cell.length_c   1.000
_cell.angle_alpha   90.00
_cell.angle_beta   90.00
_cell.angle_gamma   90.00
#
_symmetry.space_group_name_H-M   'P 1'
#
loop_
_entity.id
_entity.type
_entity.pdbx_description
1 polymer ?
#
loop_
_entity_poly.entity_id
_entity_poly.type
_entity_poly.pdbx_seq_one_letter_code
_entity_poly.pdbx_strand_id
1 'polypeptide(L)'
;MKKARVIAFYLPQFHPIPENDKWWGKGFTEWTNVGKAKPLFRGHYQPRVPADLGYYDLRMPEVREAQAQLAKDAGIEGFMYWHYWFGNGRRLLERPFNEVLTTDKPDFPFCLGWANHSWTRRTWNSNAQSCKDVDLLLQTYPGDNDIIEHFQCVLPALKDHRYICVDGKPMFMVYDPLSVPNMNNFMKIWNELAIKNGLTNGIHFVGLASGWLDKYQKTLDLGLDAIAPSNLWYAESKVKGLSLIHISEPTRPLYIS
;
A
#
# COMPACT_ATOMS: atom_id res chain seq x y z
N MET A 1 9.02 28.16 10.22
CA MET A 1 7.86 27.38 9.75
C MET A 1 8.23 25.90 9.82
N LYS A 2 7.37 25.04 10.40
CA LYS A 2 7.55 23.59 10.29
C LYS A 2 7.31 23.21 8.83
N LYS A 3 8.28 22.54 8.19
CA LYS A 3 8.10 21.97 6.84
C LYS A 3 7.12 20.81 6.91
N ALA A 4 6.28 20.65 5.89
CA ALA A 4 5.44 19.48 5.76
C ALA A 4 6.32 18.22 5.58
N ARG A 5 5.94 17.12 6.23
CA ARG A 5 6.56 15.81 6.01
C ARG A 5 5.86 15.15 4.82
N VAL A 6 6.63 14.72 3.84
CA VAL A 6 6.11 14.07 2.63
C VAL A 6 6.56 12.62 2.60
N ILE A 7 5.62 11.69 2.73
CA ILE A 7 5.86 10.25 2.71
C ILE A 7 5.18 9.70 1.46
N ALA A 8 5.94 9.04 0.59
CA ALA A 8 5.40 8.46 -0.63
C ALA A 8 4.96 7.02 -0.42
N PHE A 9 3.79 6.65 -0.96
CA PHE A 9 3.36 5.27 -0.97
C PHE A 9 4.22 4.45 -1.94
N TYR A 10 4.71 3.30 -1.48
CA TYR A 10 5.58 2.42 -2.24
C TYR A 10 4.91 1.08 -2.53
N LEU A 11 4.70 0.79 -3.81
CA LEU A 11 4.05 -0.43 -4.26
C LEU A 11 5.10 -1.52 -4.60
N PRO A 12 5.19 -2.61 -3.84
CA PRO A 12 6.22 -3.64 -4.04
C PRO A 12 5.90 -4.64 -5.17
N GLN A 13 4.96 -4.35 -6.06
CA GLN A 13 4.46 -5.30 -7.08
C GLN A 13 5.26 -5.34 -8.38
N PHE A 14 6.34 -4.55 -8.49
CA PHE A 14 7.16 -4.51 -9.70
C PHE A 14 8.27 -5.57 -9.68
N HIS A 15 7.92 -6.80 -9.31
CA HIS A 15 8.74 -8.00 -9.43
C HIS A 15 7.84 -9.24 -9.51
N PRO A 16 8.27 -10.32 -10.19
CA PRO A 16 7.48 -11.53 -10.32
C PRO A 16 7.43 -12.31 -9.00
N ILE A 17 6.28 -12.91 -8.72
CA ILE A 17 6.06 -13.85 -7.63
C ILE A 17 5.31 -15.09 -8.15
N PRO A 18 5.46 -16.26 -7.52
CA PRO A 18 4.81 -17.50 -7.98
C PRO A 18 3.28 -17.40 -8.08
N GLU A 19 2.64 -16.68 -7.17
CA GLU A 19 1.20 -16.46 -7.17
C GLU A 19 0.75 -15.65 -8.40
N ASN A 20 1.44 -14.56 -8.69
CA ASN A 20 1.15 -13.75 -9.89
C ASN A 20 1.40 -14.55 -11.17
N ASP A 21 2.46 -15.36 -11.21
CA ASP A 21 2.75 -16.25 -12.33
C ASP A 21 1.59 -17.22 -12.59
N LYS A 22 1.03 -17.80 -11.51
CA LYS A 22 -0.12 -18.71 -11.59
C LYS A 22 -1.40 -18.01 -12.05
N TRP A 23 -1.64 -16.77 -11.63
CA TRP A 23 -2.87 -16.05 -11.90
C TRP A 23 -2.88 -15.32 -13.25
N TRP A 24 -1.72 -14.80 -13.65
CA TRP A 24 -1.61 -13.85 -14.77
C TRP A 24 -0.64 -14.28 -15.87
N GLY A 25 0.10 -15.37 -15.65
CA GLY A 25 1.13 -15.86 -16.55
C GLY A 25 2.55 -15.57 -16.08
N LYS A 26 3.47 -16.43 -16.49
CA LYS A 26 4.87 -16.44 -16.04
C LYS A 26 5.57 -15.11 -16.30
N GLY A 27 6.24 -14.61 -15.26
CA GLY A 27 6.96 -13.35 -15.31
C GLY A 27 6.09 -12.11 -15.16
N PHE A 28 4.83 -12.26 -14.71
CA PHE A 28 3.92 -11.14 -14.53
C PHE A 28 4.44 -10.16 -13.46
N THR A 29 4.42 -8.90 -13.83
CA THR A 29 4.58 -7.74 -12.92
C THR A 29 3.60 -6.66 -13.34
N GLU A 30 3.50 -5.56 -12.59
CA GLU A 30 2.69 -4.40 -12.99
C GLU A 30 3.09 -3.82 -14.35
N TRP A 31 4.36 -3.98 -14.76
CA TRP A 31 4.82 -3.59 -16.10
C TRP A 31 4.08 -4.31 -17.22
N THR A 32 3.61 -5.55 -16.97
CA THR A 32 2.84 -6.31 -17.96
C THR A 32 1.56 -5.57 -18.34
N ASN A 33 0.88 -4.96 -17.38
CA ASN A 33 -0.33 -4.17 -17.63
C ASN A 33 0.00 -2.85 -18.31
N VAL A 34 1.06 -2.18 -17.88
CA VAL A 34 1.54 -0.94 -18.53
C VAL A 34 1.84 -1.17 -20.00
N GLY A 35 2.63 -2.22 -20.32
CA GLY A 35 3.01 -2.53 -21.69
C GLY A 35 1.87 -3.00 -22.60
N LYS A 36 0.78 -3.57 -22.02
CA LYS A 36 -0.42 -3.99 -22.74
C LYS A 36 -1.45 -2.87 -22.91
N ALA A 37 -1.28 -1.72 -22.29
CA ALA A 37 -2.24 -0.64 -22.35
C ALA A 37 -2.42 -0.15 -23.78
N LYS A 38 -3.66 0.18 -24.15
CA LYS A 38 -4.02 0.65 -25.49
C LYS A 38 -4.71 2.02 -25.40
N PRO A 39 -4.52 2.90 -26.39
CA PRO A 39 -5.30 4.14 -26.48
C PRO A 39 -6.79 3.84 -26.46
N LEU A 40 -7.56 4.54 -25.61
CA LEU A 40 -9.02 4.42 -25.51
C LEU A 40 -9.76 5.50 -26.31
N PHE A 41 -9.07 6.56 -26.69
CA PHE A 41 -9.62 7.67 -27.48
C PHE A 41 -8.49 8.38 -28.27
N ARG A 42 -8.87 9.21 -29.23
CA ARG A 42 -7.90 9.95 -30.07
C ARG A 42 -7.04 10.90 -29.20
N GLY A 43 -5.72 10.78 -29.30
CA GLY A 43 -4.78 11.57 -28.53
C GLY A 43 -4.44 10.96 -27.15
N HIS A 44 -5.04 9.84 -26.77
CA HIS A 44 -4.66 9.12 -25.56
C HIS A 44 -3.30 8.44 -25.76
N TYR A 45 -2.28 8.92 -25.05
CA TYR A 45 -0.93 8.35 -25.11
C TYR A 45 -0.85 7.05 -24.31
N GLN A 46 -0.77 5.92 -24.99
CA GLN A 46 -0.57 4.58 -24.43
C GLN A 46 0.16 3.69 -25.45
N PRO A 47 0.97 2.69 -25.02
CA PRO A 47 1.42 2.48 -23.63
C PRO A 47 2.39 3.55 -23.15
N ARG A 48 2.42 3.82 -21.85
CA ARG A 48 3.39 4.70 -21.26
C ARG A 48 4.72 3.98 -21.08
N VAL A 49 5.80 4.56 -21.56
CA VAL A 49 7.16 4.04 -21.40
C VAL A 49 7.79 4.73 -20.20
N PRO A 50 8.36 4.00 -19.24
CA PRO A 50 9.11 4.61 -18.13
C PRO A 50 10.26 5.48 -18.61
N ALA A 51 10.46 6.66 -17.97
CA ALA A 51 11.51 7.61 -18.35
C ALA A 51 12.88 7.26 -17.72
N ASP A 52 12.97 7.33 -16.38
CA ASP A 52 14.29 7.36 -15.74
C ASP A 52 14.85 5.98 -15.39
N LEU A 53 14.03 5.07 -14.87
CA LEU A 53 14.49 3.76 -14.38
C LEU A 53 14.10 2.59 -15.29
N GLY A 54 13.46 2.87 -16.43
CA GLY A 54 13.00 1.84 -17.35
C GLY A 54 11.98 0.88 -16.71
N TYR A 55 11.83 -0.29 -17.29
CA TYR A 55 11.00 -1.38 -16.77
C TYR A 55 11.76 -2.15 -15.68
N TYR A 56 11.93 -1.50 -14.54
CA TYR A 56 12.75 -2.00 -13.44
C TYR A 56 12.15 -3.23 -12.74
N ASP A 57 13.02 -3.96 -12.03
CA ASP A 57 12.65 -5.09 -11.16
C ASP A 57 13.10 -4.76 -9.73
N LEU A 58 12.17 -4.79 -8.78
CA LEU A 58 12.44 -4.45 -7.38
C LEU A 58 13.30 -5.47 -6.63
N ARG A 59 13.65 -6.60 -7.25
CA ARG A 59 14.65 -7.54 -6.72
C ARG A 59 16.07 -6.98 -6.84
N MET A 60 16.28 -5.99 -7.71
CA MET A 60 17.58 -5.36 -7.92
C MET A 60 17.84 -4.30 -6.85
N PRO A 61 18.88 -4.45 -6.00
CA PRO A 61 19.21 -3.46 -4.97
C PRO A 61 19.47 -2.06 -5.55
N GLU A 62 20.13 -1.99 -6.68
CA GLU A 62 20.50 -0.76 -7.36
C GLU A 62 19.27 0.06 -7.77
N VAL A 63 18.19 -0.62 -8.14
CA VAL A 63 16.90 0.03 -8.45
C VAL A 63 16.32 0.68 -7.20
N ARG A 64 16.29 -0.03 -6.08
CA ARG A 64 15.75 0.49 -4.82
C ARG A 64 16.58 1.68 -4.30
N GLU A 65 17.91 1.63 -4.45
CA GLU A 65 18.80 2.74 -4.11
C GLU A 65 18.56 3.95 -5.04
N ALA A 66 18.43 3.74 -6.34
CA ALA A 66 18.13 4.80 -7.30
C ALA A 66 16.75 5.45 -7.03
N GLN A 67 15.73 4.65 -6.70
CA GLN A 67 14.42 5.18 -6.33
C GLN A 67 14.48 6.02 -5.05
N ALA A 68 15.22 5.57 -4.03
CA ALA A 68 15.40 6.33 -2.80
C ALA A 68 16.15 7.65 -3.06
N GLN A 69 17.14 7.64 -3.94
CA GLN A 69 17.86 8.86 -4.31
C GLN A 69 16.95 9.85 -5.04
N LEU A 70 16.16 9.40 -6.03
CA LEU A 70 15.19 10.25 -6.73
C LEU A 70 14.16 10.86 -5.75
N ALA A 71 13.67 10.06 -4.81
CA ALA A 71 12.73 10.53 -3.79
C ALA A 71 13.37 11.60 -2.88
N LYS A 72 14.60 11.37 -2.45
CA LYS A 72 15.37 12.30 -1.62
C LYS A 72 15.61 13.63 -2.36
N ASP A 73 16.01 13.58 -3.63
CA ASP A 73 16.24 14.77 -4.47
C ASP A 73 14.94 15.57 -4.69
N ALA A 74 13.78 14.88 -4.71
CA ALA A 74 12.46 15.51 -4.77
C ALA A 74 11.95 16.02 -3.41
N GLY A 75 12.72 15.87 -2.33
CA GLY A 75 12.33 16.33 -0.98
C GLY A 75 11.33 15.43 -0.28
N ILE A 76 11.17 14.19 -0.72
CA ILE A 76 10.38 13.16 -0.03
C ILE A 76 11.17 12.68 1.18
N GLU A 77 10.52 12.60 2.33
CA GLU A 77 11.15 12.18 3.58
C GLU A 77 11.43 10.68 3.63
N GLY A 78 10.51 9.87 3.12
CA GLY A 78 10.63 8.42 3.14
C GLY A 78 9.50 7.71 2.40
N PHE A 79 9.58 6.38 2.39
CA PHE A 79 8.59 5.52 1.76
C PHE A 79 7.67 4.85 2.77
N MET A 80 6.37 4.78 2.48
CA MET A 80 5.44 3.88 3.13
C MET A 80 5.27 2.64 2.24
N TYR A 81 5.89 1.53 2.64
CA TYR A 81 5.77 0.26 1.92
C TYR A 81 4.44 -0.41 2.21
N TRP A 82 3.70 -0.77 1.16
CA TRP A 82 2.56 -1.65 1.30
C TRP A 82 3.02 -3.02 1.75
N HIS A 83 2.50 -3.44 2.91
CA HIS A 83 2.73 -4.72 3.54
C HIS A 83 1.46 -5.57 3.42
N TYR A 84 1.62 -6.81 2.97
CA TYR A 84 0.51 -7.73 2.76
C TYR A 84 0.55 -8.84 3.80
N TRP A 85 -0.45 -8.87 4.65
CA TRP A 85 -0.70 -9.90 5.64
C TRP A 85 -2.15 -10.36 5.51
N PHE A 86 -2.34 -11.59 5.01
CA PHE A 86 -3.68 -12.13 4.71
C PHE A 86 -4.27 -12.99 5.83
N GLY A 87 -3.61 -13.03 6.97
CA GLY A 87 -3.90 -13.92 8.09
C GLY A 87 -3.16 -15.25 8.04
N ASN A 88 -3.07 -15.93 9.20
CA ASN A 88 -2.37 -17.20 9.36
C ASN A 88 -0.92 -17.20 8.82
N GLY A 89 -0.19 -16.12 9.06
CA GLY A 89 1.19 -15.97 8.61
C GLY A 89 1.38 -15.79 7.10
N ARG A 90 0.31 -15.69 6.32
CA ARG A 90 0.43 -15.60 4.86
C ARG A 90 0.79 -14.19 4.41
N ARG A 91 1.96 -14.08 3.77
CA ARG A 91 2.50 -12.83 3.20
C ARG A 91 2.71 -12.97 1.70
N LEU A 92 2.63 -11.86 0.98
CA LEU A 92 3.02 -11.76 -0.42
C LEU A 92 3.83 -10.48 -0.65
N LEU A 93 4.67 -10.50 -1.69
CA LEU A 93 5.45 -9.34 -2.15
C LEU A 93 6.43 -8.77 -1.10
N GLU A 94 6.74 -9.54 -0.07
CA GLU A 94 7.59 -9.12 1.05
C GLU A 94 9.07 -9.00 0.71
N ARG A 95 9.53 -9.62 -0.40
CA ARG A 95 10.94 -9.73 -0.74
C ARG A 95 11.65 -8.38 -0.83
N PRO A 96 11.18 -7.36 -1.57
CA PRO A 96 11.89 -6.08 -1.67
C PRO A 96 12.07 -5.40 -0.32
N PHE A 97 11.03 -5.40 0.52
CA PHE A 97 11.11 -4.81 1.86
C PHE A 97 11.99 -5.62 2.81
N ASN A 98 11.88 -6.96 2.80
CA ASN A 98 12.75 -7.80 3.63
C ASN A 98 14.23 -7.58 3.30
N GLU A 99 14.58 -7.42 2.01
CA GLU A 99 15.94 -7.11 1.60
C GLU A 99 16.39 -5.71 2.07
N VAL A 100 15.52 -4.69 2.02
CA VAL A 100 15.80 -3.36 2.57
C VAL A 100 16.09 -3.44 4.07
N LEU A 101 15.32 -4.24 4.80
CA LEU A 101 15.48 -4.40 6.24
C LEU A 101 16.77 -5.15 6.60
N THR A 102 17.09 -6.24 5.88
CA THR A 102 18.24 -7.11 6.21
C THR A 102 19.58 -6.57 5.72
N THR A 103 19.58 -5.79 4.63
CA THR A 103 20.82 -5.22 4.07
C THR A 103 21.13 -3.82 4.56
N ASP A 104 20.21 -3.22 5.31
CA ASP A 104 20.27 -1.82 5.76
C ASP A 104 20.35 -0.80 4.59
N LYS A 105 19.89 -1.21 3.40
CA LYS A 105 19.93 -0.41 2.18
C LYS A 105 18.61 -0.46 1.39
N PRO A 106 18.19 0.68 0.80
CA PRO A 106 18.80 2.01 0.89
C PRO A 106 18.70 2.59 2.31
N ASP A 107 19.68 3.41 2.69
CA ASP A 107 19.59 4.25 3.90
C ASP A 107 18.62 5.40 3.62
N PHE A 108 17.34 5.08 3.72
CA PHE A 108 16.23 5.99 3.48
C PHE A 108 15.07 5.67 4.41
N PRO A 109 14.43 6.69 5.04
CA PRO A 109 13.36 6.45 5.99
C PRO A 109 12.18 5.70 5.41
N PHE A 110 11.55 4.87 6.22
CA PHE A 110 10.38 4.09 5.80
C PHE A 110 9.38 3.86 6.94
N CYS A 111 8.17 3.50 6.57
CA CYS A 111 7.18 2.90 7.44
C CYS A 111 6.39 1.84 6.67
N LEU A 112 5.49 1.16 7.36
CA LEU A 112 4.64 0.13 6.77
C LEU A 112 3.18 0.56 6.74
N GLY A 113 2.48 0.10 5.69
CA GLY A 113 1.04 0.20 5.58
C GLY A 113 0.44 -1.17 5.27
N TRP A 114 -0.46 -1.66 6.11
CA TRP A 114 -1.13 -2.93 5.90
C TRP A 114 -2.23 -2.79 4.84
N ALA A 115 -2.01 -3.42 3.67
CA ALA A 115 -2.99 -3.51 2.59
C ALA A 115 -3.97 -4.66 2.86
N ASN A 116 -4.86 -4.46 3.84
CA ASN A 116 -5.77 -5.45 4.37
C ASN A 116 -7.03 -5.64 3.52
N HIS A 117 -6.87 -6.03 2.26
CA HIS A 117 -7.98 -6.33 1.36
C HIS A 117 -7.73 -7.62 0.57
N SER A 118 -8.81 -8.30 0.22
CA SER A 118 -8.74 -9.50 -0.63
C SER A 118 -8.31 -9.13 -2.05
N TRP A 119 -7.60 -10.05 -2.68
CA TRP A 119 -7.26 -9.92 -4.10
C TRP A 119 -8.29 -10.66 -4.94
N THR A 120 -8.84 -9.96 -5.93
CA THR A 120 -9.89 -10.48 -6.82
C THR A 120 -9.47 -10.30 -8.27
N ARG A 121 -9.87 -11.25 -9.13
CA ARG A 121 -9.82 -11.09 -10.57
C ARG A 121 -11.16 -10.54 -11.05
N ARG A 122 -11.16 -9.33 -11.56
CA ARG A 122 -12.30 -8.81 -12.30
C ARG A 122 -12.23 -9.33 -13.74
N THR A 123 -13.14 -10.22 -14.11
CA THR A 123 -13.29 -10.63 -15.49
C THR A 123 -14.34 -9.74 -16.16
N TRP A 124 -13.87 -8.81 -16.98
CA TRP A 124 -14.77 -8.06 -17.85
C TRP A 124 -15.24 -8.97 -18.98
N ASN A 125 -16.50 -9.32 -18.99
CA ASN A 125 -17.10 -10.04 -20.09
C ASN A 125 -17.92 -9.02 -20.90
N SER A 126 -17.45 -8.67 -22.10
CA SER A 126 -18.12 -7.74 -23.01
C SER A 126 -19.51 -8.23 -23.46
N ASN A 127 -19.80 -9.53 -23.34
CA ASN A 127 -21.06 -10.15 -23.75
C ASN A 127 -22.06 -10.34 -22.59
N ALA A 128 -21.63 -10.12 -21.35
CA ALA A 128 -22.51 -10.16 -20.19
C ALA A 128 -22.32 -8.85 -19.43
N GLN A 129 -23.38 -8.08 -19.27
CA GLN A 129 -23.39 -6.84 -18.47
C GLN A 129 -23.09 -7.06 -16.97
N SER A 130 -22.39 -8.15 -16.60
CA SER A 130 -22.02 -8.50 -15.24
C SER A 130 -20.54 -8.84 -15.14
N CYS A 131 -19.78 -8.07 -14.32
CA CYS A 131 -18.50 -8.48 -13.82
C CYS A 131 -18.71 -9.59 -12.78
N LYS A 132 -18.10 -10.77 -12.99
CA LYS A 132 -17.90 -11.74 -11.91
C LYS A 132 -16.51 -11.53 -11.34
N ASP A 133 -16.47 -11.09 -10.10
CA ASP A 133 -15.22 -11.09 -9.34
C ASP A 133 -14.92 -12.53 -8.90
N VAL A 134 -13.71 -12.99 -9.16
CA VAL A 134 -13.20 -14.28 -8.69
C VAL A 134 -12.15 -14.00 -7.63
N ASP A 135 -12.37 -14.48 -6.43
CA ASP A 135 -11.39 -14.35 -5.36
C ASP A 135 -10.13 -15.14 -5.70
N LEU A 136 -9.00 -14.45 -5.69
CA LEU A 136 -7.67 -15.03 -5.85
C LEU A 136 -7.03 -15.35 -4.51
N LEU A 137 -7.16 -14.40 -3.56
CA LEU A 137 -6.67 -14.55 -2.20
C LEU A 137 -7.54 -13.72 -1.26
N LEU A 138 -8.11 -14.37 -0.26
CA LEU A 138 -8.96 -13.72 0.72
C LEU A 138 -8.14 -13.11 1.87
N GLN A 139 -8.49 -11.89 2.25
CA GLN A 139 -8.08 -11.31 3.52
C GLN A 139 -8.89 -11.98 4.61
N THR A 140 -8.20 -12.52 5.62
CA THR A 140 -8.83 -13.15 6.79
C THR A 140 -8.33 -12.50 8.07
N TYR A 141 -9.12 -12.63 9.14
CA TYR A 141 -8.83 -12.10 10.47
C TYR A 141 -9.04 -13.21 11.51
N PRO A 142 -8.06 -14.13 11.67
CA PRO A 142 -8.24 -15.35 12.47
C PRO A 142 -8.35 -15.14 13.99
N GLY A 143 -8.13 -13.92 14.47
CA GLY A 143 -8.23 -13.57 15.88
C GLY A 143 -6.89 -13.18 16.52
N ASP A 144 -6.86 -13.18 17.87
CA ASP A 144 -5.77 -12.56 18.63
C ASP A 144 -4.39 -13.18 18.38
N ASN A 145 -4.31 -14.49 18.19
CA ASN A 145 -3.04 -15.14 17.89
C ASN A 145 -2.44 -14.63 16.57
N ASP A 146 -3.26 -14.45 15.54
CA ASP A 146 -2.82 -13.89 14.26
C ASP A 146 -2.40 -12.42 14.40
N ILE A 147 -3.10 -11.64 15.22
CA ILE A 147 -2.71 -10.26 15.53
C ILE A 147 -1.32 -10.22 16.17
N ILE A 148 -1.03 -11.15 17.09
CA ILE A 148 0.27 -11.28 17.75
C ILE A 148 1.35 -11.69 16.74
N GLU A 149 1.09 -12.69 15.91
CA GLU A 149 2.02 -13.14 14.86
C GLU A 149 2.32 -12.02 13.85
N HIS A 150 1.30 -11.27 13.45
CA HIS A 150 1.48 -10.13 12.57
C HIS A 150 2.39 -9.07 13.19
N PHE A 151 2.16 -8.73 14.47
CA PHE A 151 3.06 -7.81 15.19
C PHE A 151 4.50 -8.33 15.24
N GLN A 152 4.70 -9.61 15.58
CA GLN A 152 6.04 -10.20 15.64
C GLN A 152 6.75 -10.18 14.29
N CYS A 153 6.00 -10.38 13.21
CA CYS A 153 6.52 -10.30 11.84
C CYS A 153 7.06 -8.91 11.50
N VAL A 154 6.40 -7.84 11.94
CA VAL A 154 6.80 -6.45 11.62
C VAL A 154 7.68 -5.81 12.70
N LEU A 155 7.81 -6.41 13.87
CA LEU A 155 8.58 -5.88 14.99
C LEU A 155 10.05 -5.51 14.63
N PRO A 156 10.78 -6.31 13.83
CA PRO A 156 12.13 -5.92 13.40
C PRO A 156 12.15 -4.59 12.64
N ALA A 157 11.14 -4.37 11.79
CA ALA A 157 10.99 -3.11 11.06
C ALA A 157 10.66 -1.95 12.00
N LEU A 158 9.73 -2.13 12.94
CA LEU A 158 9.32 -1.08 13.90
C LEU A 158 10.48 -0.62 14.80
N LYS A 159 11.52 -1.46 14.95
CA LYS A 159 12.73 -1.16 15.72
C LYS A 159 13.89 -0.62 14.89
N ASP A 160 13.76 -0.59 13.57
CA ASP A 160 14.79 -0.08 12.68
C ASP A 160 14.99 1.44 12.89
N HIS A 161 16.22 1.89 12.91
CA HIS A 161 16.54 3.30 13.13
C HIS A 161 16.00 4.24 12.04
N ARG A 162 15.71 3.72 10.83
CA ARG A 162 15.12 4.45 9.71
C ARG A 162 13.60 4.52 9.80
N TYR A 163 12.97 3.80 10.75
CA TYR A 163 11.52 3.73 10.80
C TYR A 163 10.90 5.10 11.13
N ILE A 164 9.96 5.53 10.31
CA ILE A 164 9.29 6.83 10.48
C ILE A 164 8.43 6.81 11.73
N CYS A 165 8.69 7.78 12.62
CA CYS A 165 7.95 7.96 13.85
C CYS A 165 7.20 9.29 13.88
N VAL A 166 6.10 9.32 14.64
CA VAL A 166 5.35 10.52 15.02
C VAL A 166 5.34 10.60 16.54
N ASP A 167 5.88 11.65 17.10
CA ASP A 167 6.01 11.85 18.56
C ASP A 167 6.64 10.65 19.29
N GLY A 168 7.65 10.04 18.65
CA GLY A 168 8.36 8.87 19.17
C GLY A 168 7.60 7.54 19.07
N LYS A 169 6.45 7.50 18.40
CA LYS A 169 5.69 6.29 18.10
C LYS A 169 5.95 5.88 16.66
N PRO A 170 6.36 4.64 16.35
CA PRO A 170 6.42 4.13 15.00
C PRO A 170 5.06 4.24 14.31
N MET A 171 5.06 4.78 13.08
CA MET A 171 3.82 4.97 12.31
C MET A 171 3.42 3.69 11.56
N PHE A 172 2.20 3.23 11.77
CA PHE A 172 1.65 2.09 11.05
C PHE A 172 0.30 2.45 10.41
N MET A 173 0.21 2.32 9.09
CA MET A 173 -1.01 2.61 8.36
C MET A 173 -1.84 1.35 8.14
N VAL A 174 -3.17 1.49 8.19
CA VAL A 174 -4.13 0.45 7.82
C VAL A 174 -4.96 0.95 6.64
N TYR A 175 -4.98 0.18 5.55
CA TYR A 175 -5.66 0.56 4.29
C TYR A 175 -7.18 0.64 4.44
N ASP A 176 -7.79 -0.37 5.04
CA ASP A 176 -9.22 -0.40 5.33
C ASP A 176 -9.49 -0.78 6.80
N PRO A 177 -9.36 0.20 7.71
CA PRO A 177 -9.53 -0.05 9.13
C PRO A 177 -10.96 -0.46 9.51
N LEU A 178 -11.96 -0.08 8.69
CA LEU A 178 -13.36 -0.45 8.91
C LEU A 178 -13.65 -1.92 8.61
N SER A 179 -12.83 -2.58 7.80
CA SER A 179 -12.94 -4.01 7.51
C SER A 179 -12.29 -4.91 8.56
N VAL A 180 -11.51 -4.34 9.48
CA VAL A 180 -10.95 -5.09 10.60
C VAL A 180 -12.06 -5.34 11.63
N PRO A 181 -12.42 -6.59 11.97
CA PRO A 181 -13.59 -6.88 12.79
C PRO A 181 -13.59 -6.22 14.17
N ASN A 182 -12.42 -6.06 14.76
CA ASN A 182 -12.24 -5.36 16.04
C ASN A 182 -10.93 -4.56 16.01
N MET A 183 -10.94 -3.40 15.35
CA MET A 183 -9.78 -2.54 15.23
C MET A 183 -9.26 -2.06 16.60
N ASN A 184 -10.15 -1.81 17.55
CA ASN A 184 -9.75 -1.39 18.90
C ASN A 184 -8.95 -2.48 19.62
N ASN A 185 -9.35 -3.75 19.49
CA ASN A 185 -8.61 -4.86 20.06
C ASN A 185 -7.25 -5.05 19.37
N PHE A 186 -7.22 -4.91 18.04
CA PHE A 186 -5.97 -4.93 17.27
C PHE A 186 -4.99 -3.89 17.78
N MET A 187 -5.41 -2.63 17.90
CA MET A 187 -4.57 -1.54 18.39
C MET A 187 -4.11 -1.76 19.83
N LYS A 188 -5.01 -2.25 20.69
CA LYS A 188 -4.70 -2.57 22.09
C LYS A 188 -3.59 -3.61 22.18
N ILE A 189 -3.75 -4.76 21.53
CA ILE A 189 -2.75 -5.85 21.54
C ILE A 189 -1.40 -5.34 21.01
N TRP A 190 -1.41 -4.60 19.91
CA TRP A 190 -0.17 -4.06 19.33
C TRP A 190 0.53 -3.05 20.24
N ASN A 191 -0.22 -2.17 20.92
CA ASN A 191 0.36 -1.23 21.87
C ASN A 191 0.96 -1.95 23.10
N GLU A 192 0.27 -2.96 23.65
CA GLU A 192 0.79 -3.76 24.75
C GLU A 192 2.10 -4.49 24.35
N LEU A 193 2.11 -5.09 23.16
CA LEU A 193 3.30 -5.76 22.61
C LEU A 193 4.43 -4.76 22.32
N ALA A 194 4.12 -3.59 21.78
CA ALA A 194 5.09 -2.54 21.50
C ALA A 194 5.80 -2.10 22.78
N ILE A 195 5.05 -1.79 23.83
CA ILE A 195 5.60 -1.39 25.13
C ILE A 195 6.47 -2.52 25.72
N LYS A 196 5.98 -3.77 25.70
CA LYS A 196 6.72 -4.95 26.16
C LYS A 196 8.05 -5.14 25.41
N ASN A 197 8.11 -4.72 24.16
CA ASN A 197 9.30 -4.84 23.30
C ASN A 197 10.18 -3.58 23.25
N GLY A 198 9.95 -2.60 24.13
CA GLY A 198 10.78 -1.40 24.26
C GLY A 198 10.36 -0.21 23.39
N LEU A 199 9.23 -0.30 22.69
CA LEU A 199 8.61 0.84 21.99
C LEU A 199 7.65 1.53 22.99
N THR A 200 8.24 2.24 23.95
CA THR A 200 7.57 2.71 25.18
C THR A 200 6.36 3.62 24.95
N ASN A 201 6.31 4.31 23.80
CA ASN A 201 5.20 5.21 23.46
C ASN A 201 4.06 4.52 22.71
N GLY A 202 4.18 3.19 22.43
CA GLY A 202 3.24 2.46 21.61
C GLY A 202 3.41 2.74 20.11
N ILE A 203 2.35 2.51 19.33
CA ILE A 203 2.31 2.68 17.87
C ILE A 203 1.43 3.88 17.52
N HIS A 204 1.80 4.62 16.47
CA HIS A 204 0.99 5.67 15.87
C HIS A 204 0.18 5.07 14.71
N PHE A 205 -1.10 4.80 14.94
CA PHE A 205 -1.97 4.21 13.94
C PHE A 205 -2.61 5.25 13.03
N VAL A 206 -2.47 5.04 11.71
CA VAL A 206 -3.08 5.88 10.68
C VAL A 206 -4.07 5.05 9.87
N GLY A 207 -5.32 5.46 9.79
CA GLY A 207 -6.32 4.82 8.93
C GLY A 207 -6.42 5.52 7.58
N LEU A 208 -6.37 4.78 6.47
CA LEU A 208 -6.73 5.34 5.18
C LEU A 208 -8.27 5.44 5.11
N ALA A 209 -8.77 6.66 4.91
CA ALA A 209 -10.18 6.93 4.73
C ALA A 209 -10.44 7.24 3.25
N SER A 210 -10.97 6.24 2.53
CA SER A 210 -11.33 6.39 1.12
C SER A 210 -12.83 6.50 0.94
N GLY A 211 -13.29 7.37 0.04
CA GLY A 211 -14.67 7.46 -0.38
C GLY A 211 -15.48 8.59 0.29
N TRP A 212 -16.70 8.32 0.73
CA TRP A 212 -17.69 9.30 1.15
C TRP A 212 -17.46 9.82 2.58
N LEU A 213 -17.98 11.00 2.89
CA LEU A 213 -17.80 11.68 4.17
C LEU A 213 -18.20 10.83 5.39
N ASP A 214 -19.18 9.94 5.27
CA ASP A 214 -19.60 9.04 6.33
C ASP A 214 -18.50 8.04 6.73
N LYS A 215 -17.64 7.63 5.78
CA LYS A 215 -16.49 6.77 6.09
C LYS A 215 -15.41 7.49 6.90
N TYR A 216 -15.23 8.80 6.69
CA TYR A 216 -14.29 9.57 7.49
C TYR A 216 -14.68 9.57 8.96
N GLN A 217 -15.94 9.88 9.25
CA GLN A 217 -16.42 9.88 10.63
C GLN A 217 -16.29 8.50 11.27
N LYS A 218 -16.75 7.45 10.59
CA LYS A 218 -16.61 6.07 11.07
C LYS A 218 -15.15 5.67 11.33
N THR A 219 -14.23 6.12 10.49
CA THR A 219 -12.79 5.85 10.67
C THR A 219 -12.23 6.63 11.86
N LEU A 220 -12.66 7.87 12.07
CA LEU A 220 -12.30 8.65 13.27
C LEU A 220 -12.82 8.01 14.55
N ASP A 221 -14.04 7.48 14.52
CA ASP A 221 -14.70 6.84 15.68
C ASP A 221 -13.99 5.55 16.14
N LEU A 222 -13.09 4.98 15.30
CA LEU A 222 -12.24 3.85 15.69
C LEU A 222 -11.13 4.23 16.69
N GLY A 223 -10.90 5.52 16.96
CA GLY A 223 -9.87 5.97 17.90
C GLY A 223 -8.44 5.85 17.38
N LEU A 224 -8.24 5.89 16.06
CA LEU A 224 -6.92 5.97 15.43
C LEU A 224 -6.25 7.31 15.76
N ASP A 225 -4.91 7.34 15.82
CA ASP A 225 -4.15 8.57 16.07
C ASP A 225 -4.28 9.59 14.92
N ALA A 226 -4.47 9.12 13.69
CA ALA A 226 -4.66 9.97 12.51
C ALA A 226 -5.44 9.26 11.40
N ILE A 227 -5.95 10.03 10.44
CA ILE A 227 -6.50 9.53 9.20
C ILE A 227 -5.77 10.15 8.00
N ALA A 228 -5.59 9.35 6.95
CA ALA A 228 -5.11 9.81 5.65
C ALA A 228 -6.27 9.79 4.65
N PRO A 229 -6.85 10.95 4.29
CA PRO A 229 -7.97 10.98 3.38
C PRO A 229 -7.52 10.69 1.95
N SER A 230 -8.23 9.77 1.28
CA SER A 230 -8.12 9.56 -0.17
C SER A 230 -9.38 10.10 -0.84
N ASN A 231 -9.42 11.41 -1.03
CA ASN A 231 -10.61 12.15 -1.43
C ASN A 231 -10.56 12.73 -2.86
N LEU A 232 -9.63 12.28 -3.68
CA LEU A 232 -9.51 12.75 -5.07
C LEU A 232 -10.84 12.63 -5.83
N TRP A 233 -11.49 11.47 -5.76
CA TRP A 233 -12.79 11.21 -6.37
C TRP A 233 -13.90 12.16 -5.87
N TYR A 234 -13.87 12.49 -4.58
CA TYR A 234 -14.83 13.44 -4.01
C TYR A 234 -14.56 14.85 -4.53
N ALA A 235 -13.31 15.27 -4.57
CA ALA A 235 -12.91 16.55 -5.12
C ALA A 235 -13.31 16.68 -6.59
N GLU A 236 -13.03 15.65 -7.39
CA GLU A 236 -13.44 15.57 -8.81
C GLU A 236 -14.96 15.72 -8.99
N SER A 237 -15.76 15.05 -8.15
CA SER A 237 -17.23 15.13 -8.22
C SER A 237 -17.80 16.51 -7.93
N LYS A 238 -17.03 17.40 -7.28
CA LYS A 238 -17.43 18.78 -6.94
C LYS A 238 -17.01 19.81 -7.99
N VAL A 239 -16.11 19.44 -8.89
CA VAL A 239 -15.66 20.34 -9.95
C VAL A 239 -16.60 20.21 -11.13
N LYS A 240 -17.48 21.19 -11.30
CA LYS A 240 -18.43 21.23 -12.42
C LYS A 240 -17.68 21.27 -13.76
N GLY A 241 -18.06 20.37 -14.67
CA GLY A 241 -17.53 20.34 -16.04
C GLY A 241 -16.26 19.51 -16.25
N LEU A 242 -15.69 18.93 -15.18
CA LEU A 242 -14.60 17.97 -15.33
C LEU A 242 -15.17 16.55 -15.45
N SER A 243 -14.94 15.94 -16.60
CA SER A 243 -15.19 14.51 -16.78
C SER A 243 -14.08 13.71 -16.14
N LEU A 244 -14.39 12.56 -15.53
CA LEU A 244 -13.44 11.61 -14.96
C LEU A 244 -12.31 11.23 -15.93
N ILE A 245 -12.57 11.26 -17.24
CA ILE A 245 -11.56 11.00 -18.29
C ILE A 245 -10.51 12.12 -18.44
N HIS A 246 -10.75 13.30 -17.87
CA HIS A 246 -9.81 14.42 -17.95
C HIS A 246 -8.87 14.52 -16.72
N ILE A 247 -9.24 13.89 -15.61
CA ILE A 247 -8.54 14.01 -14.32
C ILE A 247 -7.90 12.68 -13.89
N SER A 248 -8.58 11.57 -14.14
CA SER A 248 -7.98 10.27 -13.83
C SER A 248 -6.82 10.02 -14.80
N GLU A 249 -5.62 9.88 -14.28
CA GLU A 249 -4.55 9.34 -15.10
C GLU A 249 -5.02 8.01 -15.70
N PRO A 250 -5.08 7.90 -17.02
CA PRO A 250 -5.57 6.69 -17.70
C PRO A 250 -4.63 5.49 -17.52
N THR A 251 -3.59 5.64 -16.73
CA THR A 251 -2.60 4.62 -16.38
C THR A 251 -3.01 3.71 -15.22
N ARG A 252 -4.07 4.06 -14.47
CA ARG A 252 -4.61 3.10 -13.51
C ARG A 252 -5.34 2.02 -14.32
N PRO A 253 -4.85 0.79 -14.39
CA PRO A 253 -5.65 -0.29 -14.92
C PRO A 253 -6.92 -0.33 -14.08
N LEU A 254 -8.09 -0.39 -14.72
CA LEU A 254 -9.40 -0.58 -14.08
C LEU A 254 -9.48 -1.91 -13.28
N TYR A 255 -8.35 -2.53 -12.98
CA TYR A 255 -8.22 -3.92 -12.54
C TYR A 255 -7.34 -4.14 -11.32
N ILE A 256 -6.89 -3.08 -10.65
CA ILE A 256 -6.21 -3.22 -9.36
C ILE A 256 -7.15 -2.66 -8.32
N SER A 257 -7.93 -3.56 -7.75
CA SER A 257 -8.59 -3.36 -6.46
C SER A 257 -7.62 -3.65 -5.37
#